data_70fda9477d5b4d16fac47d739c5c8aa6
#
_entry.id   70fda9477d5b4d16fac47d739c5c8aa6
#
_cell.length_a   1.000
_cell.length_b   1.000
_cell.length_c   1.000
_cell.angle_alpha   90.00
_cell.angle_beta   90.00
_cell.angle_gamma   90.00
#
_symmetry.space_group_name_H-M   'P 1'
#
loop_
_entity.id
_entity.type
_entity.pdbx_description
1 polymer ?
#
loop_
_entity_poly.entity_id
_entity_poly.type
_entity_poly.pdbx_seq_one_letter_code
_entity_poly.pdbx_strand_id
1 'polypeptide(L)'
;MKVFSIINNYPKGNKTAENALSVLWQPSFVTLPDTTLTTSNRPFFIPDFAEPCTVSVQLAVRIGRLGRCIAPRFAYRYRDAATVCAVFVAQGLLQELQAAALPWDAACAFDGCVALGRFAPLPETGVNNAVCCLDIDGQPVQSFNTAAAMAGADNLIAQVSRCCTLRQGDILLTGSPFTGQTAVGINCHLTARLNGEALLDFNVK
;
A
#
# COMPACT_ATOMS: atom_id res chain seq x y z
N MET A 1 7.24 1.17 -15.34
CA MET A 1 6.49 0.40 -14.30
C MET A 1 5.42 1.31 -13.74
N LYS A 2 4.27 0.78 -13.32
CA LYS A 2 3.21 1.55 -12.65
C LYS A 2 3.01 1.01 -11.25
N VAL A 3 2.69 1.89 -10.31
CA VAL A 3 2.30 1.51 -8.95
C VAL A 3 0.85 1.95 -8.76
N PHE A 4 0.00 1.02 -8.38
CA PHE A 4 -1.41 1.26 -8.08
C PHE A 4 -1.60 1.21 -6.58
N SER A 5 -1.94 2.31 -5.96
CA SER A 5 -2.21 2.38 -4.53
C SER A 5 -3.72 2.38 -4.29
N ILE A 6 -4.22 1.37 -3.60
CA ILE A 6 -5.63 1.23 -3.28
C ILE A 6 -5.96 2.05 -2.05
N ILE A 7 -7.02 2.83 -2.15
CA ILE A 7 -7.52 3.70 -1.08
C ILE A 7 -8.85 3.15 -0.56
N ASN A 8 -9.05 3.25 0.76
CA ASN A 8 -10.31 2.87 1.43
C ASN A 8 -10.70 1.39 1.22
N ASN A 9 -9.73 0.48 1.21
CA ASN A 9 -9.98 -0.95 1.11
C ASN A 9 -10.28 -1.63 2.46
N TYR A 10 -10.24 -0.87 3.54
CA TYR A 10 -10.54 -1.36 4.89
C TYR A 10 -11.63 -0.50 5.52
N PRO A 11 -12.59 -1.11 6.27
CA PRO A 11 -13.66 -0.36 6.89
C PRO A 11 -13.10 0.60 7.94
N LYS A 12 -13.61 1.83 7.96
CA LYS A 12 -13.30 2.84 9.00
C LYS A 12 -14.27 2.65 10.17
N GLY A 13 -13.81 2.01 11.26
CA GLY A 13 -14.62 1.80 12.47
C GLY A 13 -15.80 0.83 12.26
N ASN A 14 -16.76 0.83 13.23
CA ASN A 14 -17.96 -0.02 13.21
C ASN A 14 -19.04 0.41 12.20
N LYS A 15 -18.69 1.11 11.14
CA LYS A 15 -19.64 1.41 10.07
C LYS A 15 -19.81 0.17 9.23
N THR A 16 -20.91 -0.53 9.43
CA THR A 16 -21.43 -1.54 8.50
C THR A 16 -21.45 -0.97 7.08
N ALA A 17 -21.11 -1.79 6.10
CA ALA A 17 -21.02 -1.44 4.68
C ALA A 17 -22.28 -0.77 4.07
N GLU A 18 -23.36 -0.66 4.82
CA GLU A 18 -24.67 -0.16 4.38
C GLU A 18 -24.75 1.36 4.17
N ASN A 19 -23.79 2.14 4.67
CA ASN A 19 -23.75 3.62 4.48
C ASN A 19 -22.60 4.11 3.58
N ALA A 20 -21.87 3.21 2.93
CA ALA A 20 -20.99 3.61 1.85
C ALA A 20 -21.87 3.93 0.64
N LEU A 21 -21.91 5.20 0.24
CA LEU A 21 -22.38 5.60 -1.09
C LEU A 21 -21.98 4.51 -2.07
N SER A 22 -22.94 3.99 -2.84
CA SER A 22 -22.71 3.01 -3.90
C SER A 22 -21.89 3.64 -5.04
N VAL A 23 -20.63 3.97 -4.71
CA VAL A 23 -19.68 4.44 -5.70
C VAL A 23 -19.22 3.22 -6.47
N LEU A 24 -19.46 3.20 -7.76
CA LEU A 24 -19.10 2.14 -8.71
C LEU A 24 -17.61 1.72 -8.65
N TRP A 25 -16.79 2.40 -7.86
CA TRP A 25 -15.33 2.30 -7.76
C TRP A 25 -14.80 2.26 -6.33
N GLN A 26 -15.49 1.66 -5.39
CA GLN A 26 -14.95 1.38 -4.05
C GLN A 26 -14.47 -0.06 -3.96
N PRO A 27 -13.26 -0.30 -3.44
CA PRO A 27 -12.25 0.71 -3.09
C PRO A 27 -11.70 1.43 -4.33
N SER A 28 -11.28 2.68 -4.18
CA SER A 28 -10.69 3.48 -5.27
C SER A 28 -9.17 3.28 -5.32
N PHE A 29 -8.53 3.72 -6.41
CA PHE A 29 -7.08 3.69 -6.52
C PHE A 29 -6.52 4.96 -7.13
N VAL A 30 -5.26 5.23 -6.84
CA VAL A 30 -4.41 6.22 -7.50
C VAL A 30 -3.24 5.52 -8.17
N THR A 31 -2.73 6.10 -9.25
CA THR A 31 -1.52 5.63 -9.91
C THR A 31 -0.35 6.48 -9.45
N LEU A 32 0.66 5.85 -8.87
CA LEU A 32 1.88 6.51 -8.43
C LEU A 32 2.97 6.33 -9.50
N PRO A 33 3.85 7.33 -9.68
CA PRO A 33 5.05 7.19 -10.51
C PRO A 33 5.99 6.14 -9.89
N ASP A 34 6.82 5.52 -10.70
CA ASP A 34 7.79 4.51 -10.23
C ASP A 34 8.92 5.12 -9.38
N THR A 35 9.16 6.42 -9.47
CA THR A 35 10.09 7.15 -8.60
C THR A 35 9.65 7.16 -7.12
N THR A 36 8.38 6.91 -6.84
CA THR A 36 7.89 6.76 -5.45
C THR A 36 8.47 5.54 -4.75
N LEU A 37 8.99 4.56 -5.50
CA LEU A 37 9.49 3.33 -4.92
C LEU A 37 10.96 3.46 -4.46
N THR A 38 11.20 3.08 -3.22
CA THR A 38 12.54 2.77 -2.70
C THR A 38 12.62 1.27 -2.43
N THR A 39 13.69 0.64 -2.86
CA THR A 39 13.91 -0.81 -2.73
C THR A 39 15.22 -1.11 -1.99
N SER A 40 15.43 -2.38 -1.63
CA SER A 40 16.72 -2.88 -1.10
C SER A 40 17.12 -2.30 0.25
N ASN A 41 16.15 -2.10 1.15
CA ASN A 41 16.41 -1.62 2.51
C ASN A 41 17.23 -0.32 2.59
N ARG A 42 17.11 0.54 1.57
CA ARG A 42 17.75 1.85 1.58
C ARG A 42 17.08 2.73 2.63
N PRO A 43 17.85 3.59 3.31
CA PRO A 43 17.28 4.56 4.23
C PRO A 43 16.21 5.43 3.53
N PHE A 44 15.12 5.69 4.23
CA PHE A 44 14.15 6.70 3.83
C PHE A 44 14.54 8.03 4.45
N PHE A 45 14.62 9.07 3.62
CA PHE A 45 14.88 10.43 4.07
C PHE A 45 13.56 11.19 4.09
N ILE A 46 13.16 11.70 5.26
CA ILE A 46 11.95 12.52 5.37
C ILE A 46 12.22 13.87 4.70
N PRO A 47 11.48 14.23 3.63
CA PRO A 47 11.62 15.57 3.04
C PRO A 47 11.11 16.65 3.99
N ASP A 48 11.69 17.84 3.94
CA ASP A 48 11.32 18.98 4.82
C ASP A 48 9.82 19.31 4.77
N PHE A 49 9.20 19.18 3.60
CA PHE A 49 7.76 19.43 3.43
C PHE A 49 6.86 18.32 3.97
N ALA A 50 7.42 17.17 4.32
CA ALA A 50 6.65 16.00 4.73
C ALA A 50 6.40 15.92 6.24
N GLU A 51 6.86 16.88 7.02
CA GLU A 51 6.59 16.93 8.46
C GLU A 51 5.21 17.57 8.75
N PRO A 52 4.41 16.96 9.64
CA PRO A 52 4.59 15.64 10.24
C PRO A 52 4.42 14.50 9.23
N CYS A 53 5.36 13.54 9.25
CA CYS A 53 5.33 12.36 8.41
C CYS A 53 4.66 11.20 9.13
N THR A 54 3.84 10.45 8.43
CA THR A 54 3.21 9.23 8.94
C THR A 54 3.50 8.05 8.04
N VAL A 55 3.42 6.83 8.60
CA VAL A 55 3.69 5.60 7.88
C VAL A 55 2.56 4.59 8.09
N SER A 56 2.31 3.77 7.06
CA SER A 56 1.45 2.59 7.17
C SER A 56 2.06 1.41 6.42
N VAL A 57 1.90 0.20 6.98
CA VAL A 57 2.26 -1.03 6.28
C VAL A 57 1.13 -1.48 5.37
N GLN A 58 1.48 -1.97 4.18
CA GLN A 58 0.54 -2.52 3.22
C GLN A 58 1.11 -3.80 2.60
N LEU A 59 0.21 -4.68 2.13
CA LEU A 59 0.59 -5.75 1.23
C LEU A 59 0.79 -5.18 -0.17
N ALA A 60 1.93 -5.52 -0.79
CA ALA A 60 2.23 -5.23 -2.19
C ALA A 60 2.23 -6.52 -3.01
N VAL A 61 1.51 -6.52 -4.11
CA VAL A 61 1.40 -7.67 -5.04
C VAL A 61 2.00 -7.27 -6.37
N ARG A 62 2.92 -8.10 -6.89
CA ARG A 62 3.54 -7.87 -8.19
C ARG A 62 2.72 -8.52 -9.31
N ILE A 63 2.54 -7.77 -10.39
CA ILE A 63 1.89 -8.25 -11.60
C ILE A 63 2.92 -9.02 -12.46
N GLY A 64 2.63 -10.28 -12.76
CA GLY A 64 3.52 -11.18 -13.48
C GLY A 64 3.28 -11.24 -14.99
N ARG A 65 2.19 -10.65 -15.50
CA ARG A 65 1.86 -10.71 -16.94
C ARG A 65 1.00 -9.56 -17.42
N LEU A 66 1.06 -9.31 -18.73
CA LEU A 66 0.22 -8.34 -19.43
C LEU A 66 -1.26 -8.73 -19.35
N GLY A 67 -2.15 -7.76 -19.05
CA GLY A 67 -3.58 -7.97 -19.06
C GLY A 67 -4.40 -6.69 -19.02
N ARG A 68 -5.62 -6.78 -19.55
CA ARG A 68 -6.64 -5.72 -19.52
C ARG A 68 -8.02 -6.33 -19.43
N CYS A 69 -8.95 -5.68 -18.74
CA CYS A 69 -10.32 -6.18 -18.54
C CYS A 69 -10.36 -7.62 -18.01
N ILE A 70 -9.51 -7.90 -17.01
CA ILE A 70 -9.33 -9.22 -16.43
C ILE A 70 -10.59 -9.58 -15.63
N ALA A 71 -11.21 -10.72 -15.91
CA ALA A 71 -12.30 -11.20 -15.09
C ALA A 71 -11.78 -11.69 -13.71
N PRO A 72 -12.47 -11.40 -12.58
CA PRO A 72 -12.00 -11.72 -11.24
C PRO A 72 -11.56 -13.18 -11.07
N ARG A 73 -12.30 -14.12 -11.65
CA ARG A 73 -12.01 -15.58 -11.61
C ARG A 73 -10.67 -15.98 -12.22
N PHE A 74 -10.05 -15.10 -13.03
CA PHE A 74 -8.76 -15.34 -13.68
C PHE A 74 -7.65 -14.46 -13.13
N ALA A 75 -7.95 -13.52 -12.24
CA ALA A 75 -7.00 -12.50 -11.78
C ALA A 75 -5.79 -13.12 -11.03
N TYR A 76 -5.99 -14.25 -10.36
CA TYR A 76 -4.91 -14.98 -9.68
C TYR A 76 -3.74 -15.37 -10.60
N ARG A 77 -3.98 -15.49 -11.92
CA ARG A 77 -2.95 -15.82 -12.92
C ARG A 77 -2.05 -14.65 -13.26
N TYR A 78 -2.40 -13.44 -12.80
CA TYR A 78 -1.71 -12.19 -13.14
C TYR A 78 -0.79 -11.70 -12.01
N ARG A 79 -0.75 -12.37 -10.88
CA ARG A 79 0.16 -12.09 -9.77
C ARG A 79 1.19 -13.21 -9.64
N ASP A 80 2.45 -12.85 -9.36
CA ASP A 80 3.55 -13.83 -9.28
C ASP A 80 4.32 -13.77 -7.96
N ALA A 81 4.27 -12.68 -7.23
CA ALA A 81 4.95 -12.51 -5.96
C ALA A 81 4.23 -11.49 -5.07
N ALA A 82 4.52 -11.54 -3.79
CA ALA A 82 4.03 -10.57 -2.81
C ALA A 82 5.15 -10.10 -1.87
N THR A 83 4.96 -8.94 -1.28
CA THR A 83 5.81 -8.40 -0.22
C THR A 83 5.01 -7.45 0.65
N VAL A 84 5.62 -6.93 1.71
CA VAL A 84 5.13 -5.77 2.44
C VAL A 84 5.80 -4.51 1.95
N CYS A 85 5.12 -3.38 2.10
CA CYS A 85 5.73 -2.07 1.89
C CYS A 85 5.35 -1.13 3.03
N ALA A 86 6.21 -0.16 3.31
CA ALA A 86 5.92 0.98 4.16
C ALA A 86 5.57 2.17 3.26
N VAL A 87 4.39 2.74 3.45
CA VAL A 87 3.89 3.88 2.68
C VAL A 87 3.89 5.10 3.56
N PHE A 88 4.66 6.11 3.16
CA PHE A 88 4.83 7.37 3.86
C PHE A 88 3.89 8.44 3.29
N VAL A 89 3.38 9.28 4.17
CA VAL A 89 2.47 10.37 3.83
C VAL A 89 2.92 11.65 4.55
N ALA A 90 3.04 12.75 3.80
CA ALA A 90 3.22 14.09 4.34
C ALA A 90 1.88 14.57 4.92
N GLN A 91 1.63 14.21 6.20
CA GLN A 91 0.29 14.31 6.79
C GLN A 91 -0.18 15.76 6.94
N GLY A 92 0.73 16.68 7.26
CA GLY A 92 0.41 18.12 7.34
C GLY A 92 -0.03 18.65 5.97
N LEU A 93 0.81 18.43 4.95
CA LEU A 93 0.50 18.85 3.58
C LEU A 93 -0.78 18.20 3.05
N LEU A 94 -1.03 16.91 3.36
CA LEU A 94 -2.26 16.24 2.98
C LEU A 94 -3.51 16.94 3.53
N GLN A 95 -3.48 17.33 4.81
CA GLN A 95 -4.59 18.04 5.45
C GLN A 95 -4.83 19.42 4.84
N GLU A 96 -3.77 20.16 4.56
CA GLU A 96 -3.86 21.47 3.90
C GLU A 96 -4.46 21.37 2.50
N LEU A 97 -3.97 20.44 1.68
CA LEU A 97 -4.47 20.23 0.31
C LEU A 97 -5.94 19.79 0.33
N GLN A 98 -6.32 18.89 1.23
CA GLN A 98 -7.70 18.44 1.38
C GLN A 98 -8.63 19.57 1.83
N ALA A 99 -8.20 20.40 2.78
CA ALA A 99 -8.97 21.56 3.24
C ALA A 99 -9.17 22.59 2.14
N ALA A 100 -8.20 22.75 1.25
CA ALA A 100 -8.25 23.64 0.09
C ALA A 100 -8.96 23.01 -1.13
N ALA A 101 -9.44 21.76 -1.03
CA ALA A 101 -10.00 20.98 -2.14
C ALA A 101 -9.06 20.90 -3.38
N LEU A 102 -7.75 20.85 -3.13
CA LEU A 102 -6.70 20.70 -4.13
C LEU A 102 -6.30 19.23 -4.31
N PRO A 103 -5.70 18.85 -5.47
CA PRO A 103 -5.08 17.56 -5.65
C PRO A 103 -4.02 17.29 -4.57
N TRP A 104 -4.01 16.10 -3.99
CA TRP A 104 -3.16 15.76 -2.85
C TRP A 104 -1.99 14.81 -3.21
N ASP A 105 -1.70 14.66 -4.51
CA ASP A 105 -0.61 13.83 -5.00
C ASP A 105 0.74 14.19 -4.38
N ALA A 106 1.04 15.48 -4.21
CA ALA A 106 2.29 15.95 -3.60
C ALA A 106 2.50 15.41 -2.18
N ALA A 107 1.41 15.12 -1.45
CA ALA A 107 1.49 14.60 -0.09
C ALA A 107 1.64 13.07 -0.01
N CYS A 108 1.32 12.33 -1.09
CA CYS A 108 1.21 10.87 -1.09
C CYS A 108 1.99 10.19 -2.23
N ALA A 109 2.54 10.96 -3.17
CA ALA A 109 3.19 10.44 -4.37
C ALA A 109 4.57 11.08 -4.62
N PHE A 110 5.24 11.53 -3.57
CA PHE A 110 6.59 12.08 -3.67
C PHE A 110 7.64 10.96 -3.81
N ASP A 111 8.81 11.30 -4.29
CA ASP A 111 9.89 10.35 -4.54
C ASP A 111 10.28 9.60 -3.26
N GLY A 112 10.37 8.27 -3.37
CA GLY A 112 10.75 7.39 -2.27
C GLY A 112 9.69 7.17 -1.19
N CYS A 113 8.46 7.70 -1.33
CA CYS A 113 7.41 7.58 -0.30
C CYS A 113 6.89 6.14 -0.09
N VAL A 114 7.31 5.17 -0.91
CA VAL A 114 6.96 3.75 -0.78
C VAL A 114 8.23 2.92 -0.65
N ALA A 115 8.58 2.52 0.56
CA ALA A 115 9.66 1.56 0.78
C ALA A 115 9.14 0.15 0.54
N LEU A 116 9.64 -0.50 -0.50
CA LEU A 116 9.19 -1.82 -0.96
C LEU A 116 10.13 -2.91 -0.44
N GLY A 117 9.56 -3.90 0.25
CA GLY A 117 10.30 -5.04 0.75
C GLY A 117 10.77 -6.01 -0.35
N ARG A 118 11.62 -6.96 0.05
CA ARG A 118 12.04 -8.04 -0.83
C ARG A 118 10.83 -8.89 -1.22
N PHE A 119 10.61 -9.10 -2.51
CA PHE A 119 9.55 -9.99 -2.97
C PHE A 119 9.81 -11.44 -2.57
N ALA A 120 8.78 -12.07 -2.02
CA ALA A 120 8.73 -13.49 -1.72
C ALA A 120 7.73 -14.20 -2.63
N PRO A 121 7.81 -15.52 -2.80
CA PRO A 121 6.74 -16.30 -3.39
C PRO A 121 5.39 -15.99 -2.72
N LEU A 122 4.30 -16.20 -3.44
CA LEU A 122 2.97 -15.97 -2.87
C LEU A 122 2.78 -16.83 -1.62
N PRO A 123 2.25 -16.26 -0.51
CA PRO A 123 2.01 -17.02 0.72
C PRO A 123 1.12 -18.26 0.47
N GLU A 124 1.40 -19.38 1.13
CA GLU A 124 0.58 -20.59 1.05
C GLU A 124 -0.86 -20.34 1.50
N THR A 125 -1.04 -19.48 2.51
CA THR A 125 -2.36 -19.03 2.99
C THR A 125 -3.09 -18.15 1.97
N GLY A 126 -2.41 -17.77 0.89
CA GLY A 126 -2.89 -16.84 -0.13
C GLY A 126 -2.74 -15.38 0.29
N VAL A 127 -2.68 -14.49 -0.70
CA VAL A 127 -2.54 -13.03 -0.48
C VAL A 127 -3.75 -12.39 0.21
N ASN A 128 -4.89 -13.08 0.23
CA ASN A 128 -6.13 -12.62 0.86
C ASN A 128 -6.27 -13.09 2.32
N ASN A 129 -5.27 -13.78 2.87
CA ASN A 129 -5.22 -14.21 4.26
C ASN A 129 -3.77 -14.15 4.77
N ALA A 130 -3.14 -13.02 4.57
CA ALA A 130 -1.76 -12.77 4.97
C ALA A 130 -1.73 -11.75 6.12
N VAL A 131 -0.80 -11.94 7.06
CA VAL A 131 -0.59 -11.04 8.19
C VAL A 131 0.54 -10.08 7.85
N CYS A 132 0.22 -8.78 7.85
CA CYS A 132 1.18 -7.69 7.68
C CYS A 132 1.44 -7.03 9.02
N CYS A 133 2.71 -6.88 9.40
CA CYS A 133 3.12 -6.20 10.62
C CYS A 133 4.16 -5.12 10.32
N LEU A 134 4.14 -4.05 11.12
CA LEU A 134 5.17 -3.01 11.15
C LEU A 134 5.63 -2.81 12.58
N ASP A 135 6.94 -2.89 12.77
CA ASP A 135 7.61 -2.53 14.01
C ASP A 135 8.38 -1.24 13.81
N ILE A 136 8.36 -0.34 14.79
CA ILE A 136 9.23 0.84 14.87
C ILE A 136 10.09 0.69 16.12
N ASP A 137 11.41 0.76 15.96
CA ASP A 137 12.39 0.58 17.04
C ASP A 137 12.16 -0.71 17.86
N GLY A 138 11.77 -1.79 17.14
CA GLY A 138 11.48 -3.10 17.74
C GLY A 138 10.15 -3.20 18.48
N GLN A 139 9.32 -2.13 18.46
CA GLN A 139 7.99 -2.15 19.04
C GLN A 139 6.93 -2.32 17.94
N PRO A 140 5.99 -3.29 18.08
CA PRO A 140 4.93 -3.48 17.10
C PRO A 140 3.94 -2.30 17.16
N VAL A 141 3.80 -1.59 16.03
CA VAL A 141 2.90 -0.43 15.92
C VAL A 141 1.67 -0.71 15.06
N GLN A 142 1.79 -1.62 14.10
CA GLN A 142 0.69 -2.02 13.22
C GLN A 142 0.72 -3.53 12.97
N SER A 143 -0.46 -4.15 13.04
CA SER A 143 -0.63 -5.56 12.68
C SER A 143 -2.05 -5.79 12.18
N PHE A 144 -2.21 -6.41 11.01
CA PHE A 144 -3.52 -6.75 10.48
C PHE A 144 -3.46 -7.97 9.54
N ASN A 145 -4.60 -8.60 9.36
CA ASN A 145 -4.77 -9.65 8.35
C ASN A 145 -5.48 -9.08 7.13
N THR A 146 -4.98 -9.39 5.94
CA THR A 146 -5.56 -8.96 4.66
C THR A 146 -6.98 -9.50 4.41
N ALA A 147 -7.41 -10.52 5.15
CA ALA A 147 -8.78 -11.02 5.12
C ALA A 147 -9.83 -9.98 5.59
N ALA A 148 -9.42 -8.95 6.34
CA ALA A 148 -10.28 -7.84 6.75
C ALA A 148 -10.52 -6.81 5.63
N ALA A 149 -9.89 -6.95 4.47
CA ALA A 149 -10.08 -6.06 3.34
C ALA A 149 -11.47 -6.25 2.70
N MET A 150 -12.09 -5.15 2.26
CA MET A 150 -13.37 -5.18 1.53
C MET A 150 -13.25 -5.87 0.17
N ALA A 151 -12.11 -5.72 -0.48
CA ALA A 151 -11.80 -6.40 -1.74
C ALA A 151 -10.43 -7.07 -1.65
N GLY A 152 -10.40 -8.38 -1.94
CA GLY A 152 -9.15 -9.13 -2.05
C GLY A 152 -8.35 -8.76 -3.30
N ALA A 153 -7.07 -9.13 -3.32
CA ALA A 153 -6.12 -8.77 -4.38
C ALA A 153 -6.63 -9.10 -5.80
N ASP A 154 -7.30 -10.23 -5.99
CA ASP A 154 -7.81 -10.65 -7.29
C ASP A 154 -8.94 -9.72 -7.79
N ASN A 155 -9.83 -9.28 -6.91
CA ASN A 155 -10.86 -8.30 -7.23
C ASN A 155 -10.25 -6.93 -7.56
N LEU A 156 -9.22 -6.52 -6.82
CA LEU A 156 -8.49 -5.28 -7.07
C LEU A 156 -7.76 -5.30 -8.43
N ILE A 157 -7.10 -6.40 -8.77
CA ILE A 157 -6.48 -6.61 -10.09
C ILE A 157 -7.53 -6.49 -11.19
N ALA A 158 -8.67 -7.15 -11.03
CA ALA A 158 -9.77 -7.07 -11.99
C ALA A 158 -10.27 -5.63 -12.14
N GLN A 159 -10.48 -4.92 -11.03
CA GLN A 159 -10.96 -3.53 -11.02
C GLN A 159 -9.98 -2.58 -11.72
N VAL A 160 -8.70 -2.60 -11.33
CA VAL A 160 -7.66 -1.74 -11.94
C VAL A 160 -7.51 -2.04 -13.43
N SER A 161 -7.59 -3.32 -13.83
CA SER A 161 -7.45 -3.74 -15.23
C SER A 161 -8.58 -3.25 -16.14
N ARG A 162 -9.72 -2.80 -15.61
CA ARG A 162 -10.79 -2.18 -16.39
C ARG A 162 -10.39 -0.80 -16.93
N CYS A 163 -9.62 -0.05 -16.14
CA CYS A 163 -9.15 1.29 -16.51
C CYS A 163 -7.77 1.25 -17.17
N CYS A 164 -6.87 0.43 -16.64
CA CYS A 164 -5.46 0.46 -16.96
C CYS A 164 -5.00 -0.90 -17.49
N THR A 165 -4.22 -0.91 -18.57
CA THR A 165 -3.51 -2.12 -18.97
C THR A 165 -2.44 -2.44 -17.93
N LEU A 166 -2.51 -3.59 -17.28
CA LEU A 166 -1.48 -4.09 -16.39
C LEU A 166 -0.32 -4.66 -17.21
N ARG A 167 0.90 -4.46 -16.75
CA ARG A 167 2.13 -4.98 -17.35
C ARG A 167 2.91 -5.79 -16.34
N GLN A 168 3.74 -6.70 -16.83
CA GLN A 168 4.70 -7.40 -15.98
C GLN A 168 5.58 -6.40 -15.23
N GLY A 169 5.74 -6.59 -13.92
CA GLY A 169 6.47 -5.71 -13.02
C GLY A 169 5.64 -4.57 -12.43
N ASP A 170 4.41 -4.32 -12.87
CA ASP A 170 3.53 -3.37 -12.18
C ASP A 170 3.24 -3.84 -10.74
N ILE A 171 3.07 -2.91 -9.82
CA ILE A 171 2.86 -3.17 -8.38
C ILE A 171 1.46 -2.71 -7.98
N LEU A 172 0.77 -3.54 -7.21
CA LEU A 172 -0.51 -3.23 -6.59
C LEU A 172 -0.34 -3.19 -5.07
N LEU A 173 -0.51 -2.01 -4.47
CA LEU A 173 -0.57 -1.81 -3.03
C LEU A 173 -2.03 -1.97 -2.60
N THR A 174 -2.32 -2.91 -1.70
CA THR A 174 -3.71 -3.32 -1.40
C THR A 174 -4.42 -2.44 -0.37
N GLY A 175 -3.77 -1.38 0.09
CA GLY A 175 -4.28 -0.51 1.16
C GLY A 175 -3.94 -1.03 2.56
N SER A 176 -4.35 -0.26 3.57
CA SER A 176 -4.13 -0.54 5.00
C SER A 176 -5.34 -0.07 5.81
N PRO A 177 -5.67 -0.76 6.92
CA PRO A 177 -6.61 -0.22 7.91
C PRO A 177 -6.04 1.01 8.64
N PHE A 178 -4.72 1.19 8.59
CA PHE A 178 -4.01 2.30 9.22
C PHE A 178 -3.73 3.37 8.16
N THR A 179 -4.60 4.34 8.06
CA THR A 179 -4.49 5.43 7.08
C THR A 179 -3.62 6.57 7.61
N GLY A 180 -2.31 6.43 7.54
CA GLY A 180 -1.36 7.51 7.88
C GLY A 180 -1.44 8.00 9.32
N GLN A 181 -1.70 7.11 10.27
CA GLN A 181 -1.90 7.49 11.67
C GLN A 181 -0.67 7.27 12.56
N THR A 182 0.30 6.46 12.12
CA THR A 182 1.51 6.21 12.89
C THR A 182 2.56 7.24 12.51
N ALA A 183 2.85 8.17 13.42
CA ALA A 183 3.90 9.15 13.22
C ALA A 183 5.28 8.46 13.16
N VAL A 184 6.14 8.94 12.30
CA VAL A 184 7.52 8.49 12.18
C VAL A 184 8.44 9.71 12.15
N GLY A 185 9.58 9.60 12.82
CA GLY A 185 10.59 10.65 12.88
C GLY A 185 11.96 10.17 12.40
N ILE A 186 12.88 11.09 12.35
CA ILE A 186 14.30 10.83 12.03
C ILE A 186 14.89 9.90 13.10
N ASN A 187 15.80 9.02 12.68
CA ASN A 187 16.49 8.00 13.49
C ASN A 187 15.61 6.83 13.95
N CYS A 188 14.36 6.71 13.51
CA CYS A 188 13.58 5.49 13.72
C CYS A 188 14.10 4.35 12.83
N HIS A 189 14.03 3.14 13.34
CA HIS A 189 14.30 1.91 12.60
C HIS A 189 12.99 1.16 12.34
N LEU A 190 12.70 0.86 11.07
CA LEU A 190 11.46 0.20 10.65
C LEU A 190 11.74 -1.22 10.18
N THR A 191 10.95 -2.16 10.69
CA THR A 191 10.92 -3.54 10.20
C THR A 191 9.49 -3.91 9.82
N ALA A 192 9.28 -4.35 8.57
CA ALA A 192 7.98 -4.84 8.16
C ALA A 192 8.03 -6.33 7.79
N ARG A 193 6.99 -7.06 8.23
CA ARG A 193 6.90 -8.52 8.13
C ARG A 193 5.64 -8.96 7.38
N LEU A 194 5.80 -10.05 6.62
CA LEU A 194 4.68 -10.77 6.00
C LEU A 194 4.65 -12.18 6.59
N ASN A 195 3.56 -12.54 7.25
CA ASN A 195 3.41 -13.84 7.93
C ASN A 195 4.59 -14.19 8.87
N GLY A 196 5.14 -13.17 9.54
CA GLY A 196 6.28 -13.32 10.46
C GLY A 196 7.67 -13.21 9.81
N GLU A 197 7.79 -13.33 8.49
CA GLU A 197 9.05 -13.13 7.78
C GLU A 197 9.34 -11.63 7.57
N ALA A 198 10.53 -11.17 8.00
CA ALA A 198 10.98 -9.80 7.77
C ALA A 198 11.40 -9.65 6.31
N LEU A 199 10.65 -8.85 5.56
CA LEU A 199 10.90 -8.59 4.14
C LEU A 199 11.39 -7.16 3.88
N LEU A 200 11.24 -6.26 4.84
CA LEU A 200 11.66 -4.87 4.78
C LEU A 200 12.29 -4.47 6.11
N ASP A 201 13.48 -3.85 6.04
CA ASP A 201 14.26 -3.45 7.21
C ASP A 201 15.15 -2.26 6.84
N PHE A 202 14.93 -1.09 7.43
CA PHE A 202 15.66 0.13 7.08
C PHE A 202 15.54 1.23 8.15
N ASN A 203 16.41 2.24 8.03
CA ASN A 203 16.38 3.41 8.90
C ASN A 203 15.70 4.60 8.22
N VAL A 204 15.04 5.44 9.02
CA VAL A 204 14.52 6.74 8.65
C VAL A 204 15.54 7.82 9.03
N LYS A 205 15.82 8.76 8.14
CA LYS A 205 16.81 9.81 8.30
C LYS A 205 16.23 11.16 7.91
#